data_647f5c1c0c4c4640c46c9cbbfe5936b7
#
_entry.id   647f5c1c0c4c4640c46c9cbbfe5936b7
#
_cell.length_a   1.000
_cell.length_b   1.000
_cell.length_c   1.000
_cell.angle_alpha   90.00
_cell.angle_beta   90.00
_cell.angle_gamma   90.00
#
_symmetry.space_group_name_H-M   'P 1'
#
loop_
_entity.id
_entity.type
_entity.pdbx_description
1 polymer ?
#
loop_
_entity_poly.entity_id
_entity_poly.type
_entity_poly.pdbx_seq_one_letter_code
_entity_poly.pdbx_strand_id
1 'polypeptide(L)'
;MLEIRNVTKTYRSKTGESVKALDNISISFPESGMVFILGKSGSGKSTLLNAIGGLDSIDSGEFIIMGKSSKDFVGSDFDAYRNTFIGFIFQEYNVLDEFTVGANIALALELQGKKATDEQINKILAQVDLLSFAKRKPNELSGGQKQRVAIARALVKEPQIIMADEPTGALDSNTGKQIFDTLKELSKEKLVLIVSHDRDFAERYADRIVELADGHIISDVTKHEVEGKSLNDGIRQVSRHILQIKGGYRLTPADVEMINNYLATSPEGVILSGDNRVNGELRSAAGITEEGGTTVFENTDAAKDVKVKEYDGKKTKFIRSRLPIKNAVKIGASGLKYKKIPFVYDNPALAGGIRYVRACRHHGGV
;
A
#
# COMPACT_ATOMS: atom_id res chain seq x y z
N MET A 1 -9.49 12.12 -5.95
CA MET A 1 -9.01 11.06 -6.87
C MET A 1 -9.76 9.75 -6.69
N LEU A 2 -9.81 9.23 -5.47
CA LEU A 2 -10.49 7.98 -5.12
C LEU A 2 -11.44 8.20 -3.94
N GLU A 3 -12.71 7.81 -4.11
CA GLU A 3 -13.74 7.87 -3.07
C GLU A 3 -14.54 6.57 -3.06
N ILE A 4 -14.90 6.10 -1.89
CA ILE A 4 -15.71 4.89 -1.65
C ILE A 4 -17.02 5.35 -1.02
N ARG A 5 -18.14 4.89 -1.55
CA ARG A 5 -19.48 5.26 -1.07
C ARG A 5 -20.31 4.02 -0.78
N ASN A 6 -20.63 3.82 0.49
CA ASN A 6 -21.56 2.79 0.99
C ASN A 6 -21.25 1.37 0.46
N VAL A 7 -19.96 1.01 0.38
CA VAL A 7 -19.51 -0.26 -0.18
C VAL A 7 -19.76 -1.39 0.81
N THR A 8 -20.43 -2.44 0.33
CA THR A 8 -20.67 -3.67 1.07
C THR A 8 -20.18 -4.86 0.25
N LYS A 9 -19.56 -5.84 0.93
CA LYS A 9 -19.10 -7.09 0.35
C LYS A 9 -19.35 -8.26 1.29
N THR A 10 -20.04 -9.29 0.80
CA THR A 10 -20.34 -10.51 1.54
C THR A 10 -19.80 -11.72 0.78
N TYR A 11 -19.05 -12.58 1.48
CA TYR A 11 -18.65 -13.88 0.96
C TYR A 11 -19.61 -14.94 1.47
N ARG A 12 -20.03 -15.82 0.58
CA ARG A 12 -20.88 -16.97 0.91
C ARG A 12 -20.09 -18.25 0.78
N SER A 13 -20.05 -19.04 1.84
CA SER A 13 -19.43 -20.36 1.80
C SER A 13 -20.32 -21.35 1.07
N LYS A 14 -19.75 -22.48 0.63
CA LYS A 14 -20.52 -23.58 0.05
C LYS A 14 -21.49 -24.22 1.06
N THR A 15 -21.24 -24.06 2.36
CA THR A 15 -22.07 -24.55 3.46
C THR A 15 -23.25 -23.63 3.79
N GLY A 16 -23.39 -22.50 3.08
CA GLY A 16 -24.50 -21.55 3.27
C GLY A 16 -24.21 -20.44 4.29
N GLU A 17 -23.10 -20.49 5.00
CA GLU A 17 -22.69 -19.42 5.88
C GLU A 17 -22.24 -18.19 5.07
N SER A 18 -22.63 -17.00 5.54
CA SER A 18 -22.25 -15.74 4.91
C SER A 18 -21.45 -14.90 5.87
N VAL A 19 -20.32 -14.34 5.41
CA VAL A 19 -19.48 -13.43 6.15
C VAL A 19 -19.48 -12.08 5.43
N LYS A 20 -19.96 -11.04 6.11
CA LYS A 20 -19.92 -9.67 5.59
C LYS A 20 -18.51 -9.11 5.84
N ALA A 21 -17.67 -9.11 4.82
CA ALA A 21 -16.29 -8.68 4.90
C ALA A 21 -16.13 -7.15 4.86
N LEU A 22 -17.07 -6.45 4.20
CA LEU A 22 -17.20 -4.99 4.23
C LEU A 22 -18.66 -4.64 4.47
N ASP A 23 -18.92 -3.73 5.37
CA ASP A 23 -20.26 -3.30 5.72
C ASP A 23 -20.41 -1.79 5.67
N ASN A 24 -21.02 -1.30 4.59
CA ASN A 24 -21.33 0.11 4.38
C ASN A 24 -20.13 1.06 4.53
N ILE A 25 -18.97 0.69 3.97
CA ILE A 25 -17.76 1.49 4.02
C ILE A 25 -17.91 2.74 3.15
N SER A 26 -17.60 3.91 3.74
CA SER A 26 -17.49 5.18 3.03
C SER A 26 -16.23 5.91 3.48
N ILE A 27 -15.36 6.25 2.53
CA ILE A 27 -14.10 6.95 2.79
C ILE A 27 -13.59 7.62 1.51
N SER A 28 -13.00 8.81 1.64
CA SER A 28 -12.31 9.53 0.57
C SER A 28 -10.81 9.54 0.82
N PHE A 29 -10.02 9.36 -0.23
CA PHE A 29 -8.57 9.35 -0.15
C PHE A 29 -7.97 10.64 -0.74
N PRO A 30 -6.82 11.11 -0.21
CA PRO A 30 -6.10 12.26 -0.77
C PRO A 30 -5.49 11.94 -2.15
N GLU A 31 -4.98 12.98 -2.81
CA GLU A 31 -4.29 12.83 -4.11
C GLU A 31 -2.92 12.17 -3.98
N SER A 32 -2.25 12.39 -2.87
CA SER A 32 -0.94 11.82 -2.52
C SER A 32 -0.88 11.60 -1.01
N GLY A 33 0.14 10.89 -0.57
CA GLY A 33 0.33 10.53 0.83
C GLY A 33 0.32 9.02 1.04
N MET A 34 0.83 8.61 2.18
CA MET A 34 0.87 7.21 2.59
C MET A 34 -0.25 6.91 3.57
N VAL A 35 -1.23 6.12 3.16
CA VAL A 35 -2.39 5.73 3.96
C VAL A 35 -2.27 4.26 4.35
N PHE A 36 -2.22 3.98 5.64
CA PHE A 36 -2.27 2.62 6.17
C PHE A 36 -3.71 2.22 6.49
N ILE A 37 -4.05 1.00 6.10
CA ILE A 37 -5.29 0.32 6.47
C ILE A 37 -4.91 -0.79 7.42
N LEU A 38 -5.16 -0.57 8.72
CA LEU A 38 -4.83 -1.48 9.80
C LEU A 38 -6.03 -2.32 10.24
N GLY A 39 -5.77 -3.41 10.93
CA GLY A 39 -6.77 -4.26 11.56
C GLY A 39 -6.29 -5.69 11.74
N LYS A 40 -7.00 -6.46 12.55
CA LYS A 40 -6.70 -7.88 12.77
C LYS A 40 -6.92 -8.71 11.49
N SER A 41 -6.39 -9.93 11.46
CA SER A 41 -6.72 -10.88 10.37
C SER A 41 -8.22 -11.07 10.29
N GLY A 42 -8.78 -11.08 9.07
CA GLY A 42 -10.22 -11.21 8.85
C GLY A 42 -11.04 -9.93 8.98
N SER A 43 -10.45 -8.77 9.33
CA SER A 43 -11.20 -7.51 9.48
C SER A 43 -11.70 -6.87 8.17
N GLY A 44 -11.34 -7.43 6.99
CA GLY A 44 -11.77 -6.92 5.68
C GLY A 44 -10.74 -6.09 4.92
N LYS A 45 -9.52 -5.90 5.42
CA LYS A 45 -8.48 -5.04 4.81
C LYS A 45 -8.13 -5.42 3.38
N SER A 46 -7.71 -6.68 3.16
CA SER A 46 -7.36 -7.16 1.81
C SER A 46 -8.58 -7.20 0.90
N THR A 47 -9.78 -7.46 1.45
CA THR A 47 -11.04 -7.35 0.70
C THR A 47 -11.26 -5.92 0.22
N LEU A 48 -11.06 -4.92 1.10
CA LEU A 48 -11.18 -3.51 0.73
C LEU A 48 -10.17 -3.13 -0.34
N LEU A 49 -8.89 -3.50 -0.17
CA LEU A 49 -7.84 -3.22 -1.14
C LEU A 49 -8.14 -3.86 -2.50
N ASN A 50 -8.56 -5.13 -2.52
CA ASN A 50 -8.92 -5.86 -3.74
C ASN A 50 -10.15 -5.28 -4.42
N ALA A 51 -11.15 -4.85 -3.66
CA ALA A 51 -12.34 -4.20 -4.18
C ALA A 51 -12.01 -2.85 -4.82
N ILE A 52 -11.22 -1.98 -4.14
CA ILE A 52 -10.73 -0.72 -4.69
C ILE A 52 -9.93 -0.97 -5.97
N GLY A 53 -9.07 -1.98 -5.97
CA GLY A 53 -8.27 -2.35 -7.13
C GLY A 53 -9.07 -3.02 -8.26
N GLY A 54 -10.35 -3.29 -8.07
CA GLY A 54 -11.19 -3.99 -9.04
C GLY A 54 -10.76 -5.44 -9.28
N LEU A 55 -10.08 -6.06 -8.31
CA LEU A 55 -9.73 -7.49 -8.33
C LEU A 55 -10.87 -8.36 -7.80
N ASP A 56 -11.74 -7.75 -6.99
CA ASP A 56 -12.96 -8.39 -6.50
C ASP A 56 -14.18 -7.48 -6.74
N SER A 57 -15.37 -8.08 -6.87
CA SER A 57 -16.63 -7.38 -7.02
C SER A 57 -17.18 -6.93 -5.66
N ILE A 58 -18.01 -5.91 -5.65
CA ILE A 58 -18.79 -5.47 -4.49
C ILE A 58 -20.26 -5.87 -4.66
N ASP A 59 -20.99 -5.99 -3.56
CA ASP A 59 -22.42 -6.32 -3.57
C ASP A 59 -23.29 -5.06 -3.74
N SER A 60 -22.85 -3.96 -3.11
CA SER A 60 -23.52 -2.65 -3.18
C SER A 60 -22.55 -1.50 -2.96
N GLY A 61 -23.00 -0.28 -3.22
CA GLY A 61 -22.18 0.92 -3.16
C GLY A 61 -21.50 1.25 -4.49
N GLU A 62 -20.47 2.07 -4.44
CA GLU A 62 -19.69 2.46 -5.60
C GLU A 62 -18.30 2.99 -5.24
N PHE A 63 -17.39 2.96 -6.21
CA PHE A 63 -16.14 3.70 -6.19
C PHE A 63 -16.23 4.86 -7.18
N ILE A 64 -15.81 6.04 -6.74
CA ILE A 64 -15.59 7.18 -7.64
C ILE A 64 -14.09 7.26 -7.91
N ILE A 65 -13.70 7.03 -9.15
CA ILE A 65 -12.30 6.94 -9.58
C ILE A 65 -12.07 8.03 -10.62
N MET A 66 -11.27 9.03 -10.29
CA MET A 66 -11.02 10.18 -11.19
C MET A 66 -12.32 10.80 -11.71
N GLY A 67 -13.31 10.94 -10.83
CA GLY A 67 -14.63 11.51 -11.17
C GLY A 67 -15.57 10.56 -11.93
N LYS A 68 -15.17 9.31 -12.20
CA LYS A 68 -15.99 8.32 -12.88
C LYS A 68 -16.53 7.28 -11.90
N SER A 69 -17.84 7.06 -11.88
CA SER A 69 -18.47 6.04 -11.02
C SER A 69 -18.18 4.63 -11.53
N SER A 70 -17.85 3.71 -10.62
CA SER A 70 -17.70 2.28 -10.93
C SER A 70 -18.99 1.61 -11.35
N LYS A 71 -20.16 2.20 -11.09
CA LYS A 71 -21.47 1.73 -11.58
C LYS A 71 -21.57 1.81 -13.10
N ASP A 72 -20.82 2.75 -13.71
CA ASP A 72 -20.80 2.93 -15.17
C ASP A 72 -19.75 2.02 -15.84
N PHE A 73 -18.99 1.23 -15.05
CA PHE A 73 -17.95 0.37 -15.59
C PHE A 73 -18.55 -0.90 -16.19
N VAL A 74 -18.10 -1.23 -17.38
CA VAL A 74 -18.31 -2.55 -17.97
C VAL A 74 -17.08 -3.43 -17.68
N GLY A 75 -17.20 -4.76 -17.80
CA GLY A 75 -16.18 -5.71 -17.31
C GLY A 75 -14.73 -5.41 -17.70
N SER A 76 -14.48 -4.88 -18.92
CA SER A 76 -13.15 -4.50 -19.39
C SER A 76 -12.64 -3.18 -18.78
N ASP A 77 -13.49 -2.36 -18.15
CA ASP A 77 -13.09 -1.07 -17.61
C ASP A 77 -12.28 -1.21 -16.31
N PHE A 78 -12.55 -2.23 -15.50
CA PHE A 78 -11.73 -2.54 -14.33
C PHE A 78 -10.31 -2.97 -14.73
N ASP A 79 -10.16 -3.75 -15.82
CA ASP A 79 -8.84 -4.10 -16.35
C ASP A 79 -8.09 -2.86 -16.84
N ALA A 80 -8.79 -1.98 -17.55
CA ALA A 80 -8.24 -0.74 -18.06
C ALA A 80 -7.90 0.24 -16.92
N TYR A 81 -8.72 0.31 -15.88
CA TYR A 81 -8.45 1.06 -14.65
C TYR A 81 -7.16 0.60 -13.98
N ARG A 82 -7.04 -0.72 -13.69
CA ARG A 82 -5.80 -1.29 -13.13
C ARG A 82 -4.59 -1.01 -13.99
N ASN A 83 -4.73 -1.19 -15.29
CA ASN A 83 -3.63 -0.98 -16.21
C ASN A 83 -3.17 0.49 -16.26
N THR A 84 -4.10 1.44 -16.08
CA THR A 84 -3.81 2.87 -16.17
C THR A 84 -3.31 3.47 -14.86
N PHE A 85 -4.03 3.21 -13.76
CA PHE A 85 -3.90 4.00 -12.54
C PHE A 85 -3.27 3.24 -11.36
N ILE A 86 -3.30 1.89 -11.37
CA ILE A 86 -2.92 1.10 -10.20
C ILE A 86 -1.57 0.42 -10.39
N GLY A 87 -0.69 0.57 -9.41
CA GLY A 87 0.48 -0.29 -9.21
C GLY A 87 0.23 -1.24 -8.04
N PHE A 88 0.07 -2.54 -8.29
CA PHE A 88 -0.11 -3.53 -7.23
C PHE A 88 1.22 -4.13 -6.77
N ILE A 89 1.38 -4.20 -5.45
CA ILE A 89 2.46 -4.87 -4.74
C ILE A 89 1.81 -5.92 -3.83
N PHE A 90 1.97 -7.19 -4.16
CA PHE A 90 1.37 -8.31 -3.42
C PHE A 90 2.35 -8.88 -2.40
N GLN A 91 1.83 -9.49 -1.34
CA GLN A 91 2.59 -10.18 -0.32
C GLN A 91 3.47 -11.32 -0.90
N GLU A 92 2.94 -12.11 -1.83
CA GLU A 92 3.63 -13.22 -2.49
C GLU A 92 4.43 -12.80 -3.74
N TYR A 93 4.82 -11.53 -3.87
CA TYR A 93 5.59 -10.94 -4.97
C TYR A 93 4.94 -11.10 -6.36
N ASN A 94 4.32 -12.21 -6.68
CA ASN A 94 3.73 -12.58 -7.97
C ASN A 94 4.67 -12.31 -9.16
N VAL A 95 5.96 -12.61 -8.99
CA VAL A 95 6.98 -12.51 -10.03
C VAL A 95 6.94 -13.76 -10.90
N LEU A 96 7.01 -13.58 -12.22
CA LEU A 96 6.92 -14.68 -13.19
C LEU A 96 8.30 -15.32 -13.38
N ASP A 97 8.48 -16.58 -12.98
CA ASP A 97 9.76 -17.30 -12.97
C ASP A 97 10.35 -17.53 -14.37
N GLU A 98 9.52 -17.60 -15.41
CA GLU A 98 9.94 -17.80 -16.80
C GLU A 98 10.57 -16.54 -17.41
N PHE A 99 10.35 -15.37 -16.79
CA PHE A 99 10.84 -14.10 -17.26
C PHE A 99 12.04 -13.64 -16.44
N THR A 100 12.98 -12.94 -17.08
CA THR A 100 14.02 -12.22 -16.35
C THR A 100 13.43 -11.08 -15.57
N VAL A 101 14.19 -10.49 -14.65
CA VAL A 101 13.78 -9.29 -13.89
C VAL A 101 13.32 -8.17 -14.83
N GLY A 102 14.16 -7.84 -15.84
CA GLY A 102 13.80 -6.81 -16.82
C GLY A 102 12.52 -7.13 -17.61
N ALA A 103 12.33 -8.41 -17.98
CA ALA A 103 11.14 -8.83 -18.71
C ALA A 103 9.87 -8.82 -17.82
N ASN A 104 9.99 -9.13 -16.53
CA ASN A 104 8.88 -8.98 -15.57
C ASN A 104 8.41 -7.52 -15.48
N ILE A 105 9.35 -6.57 -15.48
CA ILE A 105 9.03 -5.15 -15.44
C ILE A 105 8.48 -4.68 -16.80
N ALA A 106 9.11 -5.07 -17.90
CA ALA A 106 8.68 -4.72 -19.26
C ALA A 106 7.24 -5.13 -19.56
N LEU A 107 6.82 -6.29 -19.04
CA LEU A 107 5.45 -6.80 -19.24
C LEU A 107 4.37 -5.80 -18.83
N ALA A 108 4.60 -5.00 -17.77
CA ALA A 108 3.63 -4.01 -17.34
C ALA A 108 3.42 -2.87 -18.36
N LEU A 109 4.47 -2.46 -19.08
CA LEU A 109 4.37 -1.51 -20.20
C LEU A 109 3.76 -2.15 -21.44
N GLU A 110 4.12 -3.39 -21.73
CA GLU A 110 3.59 -4.14 -22.87
C GLU A 110 2.08 -4.35 -22.75
N LEU A 111 1.55 -4.55 -21.53
CA LEU A 111 0.11 -4.57 -21.25
C LEU A 111 -0.58 -3.24 -21.58
N GLN A 112 0.14 -2.10 -21.52
CA GLN A 112 -0.36 -0.81 -21.98
C GLN A 112 -0.23 -0.61 -23.50
N GLY A 113 0.29 -1.62 -24.23
CA GLY A 113 0.59 -1.51 -25.65
C GLY A 113 1.84 -0.69 -25.95
N LYS A 114 2.68 -0.42 -24.95
CA LYS A 114 3.93 0.31 -25.08
C LYS A 114 5.10 -0.67 -25.19
N LYS A 115 6.11 -0.31 -25.96
CA LYS A 115 7.38 -1.06 -25.99
C LYS A 115 8.28 -0.54 -24.88
N ALA A 116 8.70 -1.42 -23.97
CA ALA A 116 9.68 -1.08 -22.96
C ALA A 116 11.06 -0.89 -23.59
N THR A 117 11.78 0.17 -23.19
CA THR A 117 13.17 0.39 -23.57
C THR A 117 14.10 -0.04 -22.42
N ASP A 118 15.33 -0.43 -22.76
CA ASP A 118 16.34 -0.80 -21.74
C ASP A 118 16.62 0.39 -20.79
N GLU A 119 16.56 1.62 -21.30
CA GLU A 119 16.72 2.84 -20.49
C GLU A 119 15.63 2.96 -19.43
N GLN A 120 14.35 2.78 -19.83
CA GLN A 120 13.23 2.81 -18.88
C GLN A 120 13.35 1.73 -17.81
N ILE A 121 13.72 0.50 -18.21
CA ILE A 121 13.92 -0.62 -17.29
C ILE A 121 15.08 -0.34 -16.33
N ASN A 122 16.22 0.14 -16.83
CA ASN A 122 17.37 0.47 -16.01
C ASN A 122 17.08 1.62 -15.02
N LYS A 123 16.35 2.65 -15.47
CA LYS A 123 15.91 3.76 -14.60
C LYS A 123 15.10 3.25 -13.41
N ILE A 124 14.12 2.40 -13.66
CA ILE A 124 13.28 1.82 -12.59
C ILE A 124 14.08 0.89 -11.70
N LEU A 125 14.96 0.05 -12.27
CA LEU A 125 15.82 -0.83 -11.49
C LEU A 125 16.79 -0.06 -10.58
N ALA A 126 17.29 1.09 -11.03
CA ALA A 126 18.11 1.97 -10.21
C ALA A 126 17.33 2.52 -9.00
N GLN A 127 16.05 2.88 -9.16
CA GLN A 127 15.19 3.38 -8.07
C GLN A 127 14.94 2.34 -6.96
N VAL A 128 15.09 1.05 -7.26
CA VAL A 128 14.88 -0.05 -6.32
C VAL A 128 16.17 -0.81 -5.99
N ASP A 129 17.34 -0.25 -6.27
CA ASP A 129 18.67 -0.82 -6.02
C ASP A 129 18.90 -2.21 -6.69
N LEU A 130 18.38 -2.39 -7.90
CA LEU A 130 18.50 -3.64 -8.66
C LEU A 130 19.09 -3.45 -10.08
N LEU A 131 19.85 -2.38 -10.33
CA LEU A 131 20.33 -2.01 -11.66
C LEU A 131 21.07 -3.15 -12.37
N SER A 132 21.91 -3.92 -11.66
CA SER A 132 22.68 -5.05 -12.24
C SER A 132 21.88 -6.35 -12.41
N PHE A 133 20.59 -6.36 -12.04
CA PHE A 133 19.79 -7.59 -11.97
C PHE A 133 18.88 -7.81 -13.18
N ALA A 134 18.85 -6.90 -14.16
CA ALA A 134 17.92 -6.95 -15.31
C ALA A 134 17.87 -8.31 -16.04
N LYS A 135 19.02 -9.00 -16.16
CA LYS A 135 19.13 -10.29 -16.86
C LYS A 135 18.93 -11.51 -15.97
N ARG A 136 18.92 -11.35 -14.63
CA ARG A 136 18.70 -12.46 -13.68
C ARG A 136 17.28 -12.97 -13.73
N LYS A 137 17.10 -14.21 -13.28
CA LYS A 137 15.77 -14.80 -13.08
C LYS A 137 15.33 -14.73 -11.62
N PRO A 138 14.02 -14.80 -11.33
CA PRO A 138 13.49 -14.72 -9.97
C PRO A 138 14.04 -15.76 -9.00
N ASN A 139 14.37 -16.97 -9.48
CA ASN A 139 14.97 -18.03 -8.66
C ASN A 139 16.40 -17.72 -8.18
N GLU A 140 17.05 -16.72 -8.76
CA GLU A 140 18.40 -16.24 -8.38
C GLU A 140 18.33 -15.06 -7.38
N LEU A 141 17.12 -14.71 -6.89
CA LEU A 141 16.88 -13.55 -6.05
C LEU A 141 16.46 -13.94 -4.64
N SER A 142 16.89 -13.14 -3.65
CA SER A 142 16.34 -13.19 -2.29
C SER A 142 14.89 -12.71 -2.26
N GLY A 143 14.17 -12.95 -1.15
CA GLY A 143 12.81 -12.46 -0.95
C GLY A 143 12.69 -10.94 -1.10
N GLY A 144 13.60 -10.19 -0.45
CA GLY A 144 13.63 -8.72 -0.56
C GLY A 144 13.92 -8.23 -1.98
N GLN A 145 14.79 -8.92 -2.74
CA GLN A 145 15.02 -8.59 -4.14
C GLN A 145 13.80 -8.87 -5.01
N LYS A 146 13.06 -9.97 -4.76
CA LYS A 146 11.80 -10.25 -5.46
C LYS A 146 10.75 -9.17 -5.16
N GLN A 147 10.67 -8.70 -3.92
CA GLN A 147 9.76 -7.62 -3.55
C GLN A 147 10.12 -6.31 -4.27
N ARG A 148 11.40 -5.99 -4.37
CA ARG A 148 11.86 -4.81 -5.15
C ARG A 148 11.54 -4.95 -6.64
N VAL A 149 11.59 -6.16 -7.21
CA VAL A 149 11.11 -6.41 -8.59
C VAL A 149 9.61 -6.17 -8.70
N ALA A 150 8.81 -6.61 -7.73
CA ALA A 150 7.36 -6.36 -7.71
C ALA A 150 7.05 -4.86 -7.63
N ILE A 151 7.80 -4.11 -6.81
CA ILE A 151 7.71 -2.65 -6.72
C ILE A 151 8.09 -2.01 -8.07
N ALA A 152 9.23 -2.38 -8.66
CA ALA A 152 9.66 -1.87 -9.95
C ALA A 152 8.63 -2.12 -11.06
N ARG A 153 8.02 -3.32 -11.09
CA ARG A 153 6.93 -3.66 -12.01
C ARG A 153 5.68 -2.80 -11.79
N ALA A 154 5.35 -2.48 -10.53
CA ALA A 154 4.24 -1.60 -10.22
C ALA A 154 4.51 -0.17 -10.69
N LEU A 155 5.75 0.32 -10.55
CA LEU A 155 6.13 1.72 -10.81
C LEU A 155 6.37 2.04 -12.29
N VAL A 156 6.83 1.08 -13.10
CA VAL A 156 7.29 1.34 -14.48
C VAL A 156 6.21 1.95 -15.38
N LYS A 157 4.94 1.71 -15.07
CA LYS A 157 3.80 2.30 -15.79
C LYS A 157 3.34 3.65 -15.24
N GLU A 158 4.10 4.22 -14.29
CA GLU A 158 3.83 5.51 -13.65
C GLU A 158 2.41 5.62 -13.09
N PRO A 159 2.00 4.69 -12.21
CA PRO A 159 0.65 4.69 -11.65
C PRO A 159 0.42 5.92 -10.77
N GLN A 160 -0.82 6.32 -10.59
CA GLN A 160 -1.20 7.38 -9.65
C GLN A 160 -1.48 6.83 -8.25
N ILE A 161 -1.89 5.56 -8.18
CA ILE A 161 -2.20 4.85 -6.93
C ILE A 161 -1.30 3.61 -6.83
N ILE A 162 -0.58 3.48 -5.74
CA ILE A 162 0.17 2.28 -5.39
C ILE A 162 -0.61 1.57 -4.29
N MET A 163 -0.91 0.30 -4.49
CA MET A 163 -1.61 -0.55 -3.54
C MET A 163 -0.70 -1.67 -3.09
N ALA A 164 -0.45 -1.78 -1.80
CA ALA A 164 0.44 -2.78 -1.22
C ALA A 164 -0.30 -3.61 -0.16
N ASP A 165 -0.36 -4.92 -0.37
CA ASP A 165 -0.92 -5.86 0.60
C ASP A 165 0.23 -6.55 1.32
N GLU A 166 0.42 -6.24 2.63
CA GLU A 166 1.47 -6.76 3.49
C GLU A 166 2.87 -6.74 2.82
N PRO A 167 3.38 -5.57 2.35
CA PRO A 167 4.55 -5.51 1.45
C PRO A 167 5.85 -6.00 2.08
N THR A 168 5.88 -6.21 3.39
CA THR A 168 7.06 -6.65 4.16
C THR A 168 6.85 -7.92 4.94
N GLY A 169 5.68 -8.56 4.84
CA GLY A 169 5.29 -9.69 5.68
C GLY A 169 6.19 -10.93 5.63
N ALA A 170 7.06 -11.05 4.61
CA ALA A 170 8.01 -12.14 4.46
C ALA A 170 9.48 -11.67 4.51
N LEU A 171 9.75 -10.47 5.03
CA LEU A 171 11.07 -9.84 4.99
C LEU A 171 11.62 -9.58 6.39
N ASP A 172 12.95 -9.50 6.49
CA ASP A 172 13.60 -9.03 7.72
C ASP A 172 13.37 -7.52 7.92
N SER A 173 13.50 -7.05 9.16
CA SER A 173 13.19 -5.67 9.57
C SER A 173 14.00 -4.61 8.80
N ASN A 174 15.27 -4.90 8.44
CA ASN A 174 16.11 -3.94 7.71
C ASN A 174 15.65 -3.79 6.25
N THR A 175 15.36 -4.92 5.59
CA THR A 175 14.81 -4.93 4.24
C THR A 175 13.42 -4.30 4.21
N GLY A 176 12.58 -4.58 5.22
CA GLY A 176 11.27 -3.99 5.40
C GLY A 176 11.34 -2.47 5.48
N LYS A 177 12.26 -1.93 6.30
CA LYS A 177 12.50 -0.49 6.40
C LYS A 177 12.86 0.14 5.05
N GLN A 178 13.79 -0.44 4.30
CA GLN A 178 14.19 0.09 2.99
C GLN A 178 13.02 0.14 1.99
N ILE A 179 12.12 -0.84 2.05
CA ILE A 179 10.92 -0.86 1.23
C ILE A 179 9.96 0.26 1.62
N PHE A 180 9.73 0.46 2.92
CA PHE A 180 8.88 1.55 3.39
C PHE A 180 9.49 2.92 3.12
N ASP A 181 10.81 3.09 3.25
CA ASP A 181 11.50 4.33 2.87
C ASP A 181 11.26 4.66 1.38
N THR A 182 11.37 3.64 0.51
CA THR A 182 11.07 3.80 -0.94
C THR A 182 9.60 4.17 -1.18
N LEU A 183 8.66 3.49 -0.54
CA LEU A 183 7.22 3.78 -0.69
C LEU A 183 6.86 5.16 -0.11
N LYS A 184 7.53 5.59 0.97
CA LYS A 184 7.33 6.91 1.56
C LYS A 184 7.80 8.03 0.63
N GLU A 185 8.93 7.86 -0.03
CA GLU A 185 9.39 8.82 -1.03
C GLU A 185 8.38 8.96 -2.18
N LEU A 186 7.85 7.85 -2.67
CA LEU A 186 6.83 7.83 -3.71
C LEU A 186 5.51 8.46 -3.26
N SER A 187 5.18 8.38 -1.96
CA SER A 187 3.93 8.92 -1.43
C SER A 187 3.88 10.46 -1.44
N LYS A 188 5.00 11.15 -1.62
CA LYS A 188 5.03 12.60 -1.79
C LYS A 188 4.25 13.07 -3.03
N GLU A 189 4.22 12.24 -4.08
CA GLU A 189 3.58 12.58 -5.35
C GLU A 189 2.39 11.68 -5.70
N LYS A 190 2.26 10.52 -5.06
CA LYS A 190 1.28 9.47 -5.36
C LYS A 190 0.51 9.05 -4.13
N LEU A 191 -0.70 8.55 -4.32
CA LEU A 191 -1.42 7.88 -3.24
C LEU A 191 -0.85 6.47 -3.05
N VAL A 192 -0.36 6.17 -1.85
CA VAL A 192 0.15 4.85 -1.47
C VAL A 192 -0.77 4.26 -0.40
N LEU A 193 -1.54 3.24 -0.77
CA LEU A 193 -2.44 2.51 0.13
C LEU A 193 -1.74 1.23 0.59
N ILE A 194 -1.54 1.07 1.88
CA ILE A 194 -0.87 -0.08 2.48
C ILE A 194 -1.81 -0.79 3.43
N VAL A 195 -2.06 -2.05 3.16
CA VAL A 195 -2.70 -2.95 4.12
C VAL A 195 -1.61 -3.60 4.96
N SER A 196 -1.72 -3.50 6.27
CA SER A 196 -0.79 -4.12 7.22
C SER A 196 -1.47 -4.42 8.55
N HIS A 197 -0.84 -5.29 9.33
CA HIS A 197 -1.15 -5.49 10.75
C HIS A 197 -0.07 -4.88 11.66
N ASP A 198 1.00 -4.32 11.08
CA ASP A 198 2.13 -3.73 11.79
C ASP A 198 1.86 -2.25 12.12
N ARG A 199 1.52 -2.00 13.39
CA ARG A 199 1.23 -0.66 13.90
C ARG A 199 2.49 0.21 13.97
N ASP A 200 3.64 -0.37 14.29
CA ASP A 200 4.88 0.40 14.46
C ASP A 200 5.33 1.03 13.14
N PHE A 201 5.25 0.27 12.04
CA PHE A 201 5.49 0.82 10.71
C PHE A 201 4.43 1.86 10.32
N ALA A 202 3.16 1.63 10.66
CA ALA A 202 2.11 2.60 10.34
C ALA A 202 2.33 3.93 11.07
N GLU A 203 2.59 3.92 12.38
CA GLU A 203 2.83 5.14 13.16
C GLU A 203 4.06 5.91 12.66
N ARG A 204 5.08 5.18 12.20
CA ARG A 204 6.31 5.78 11.68
C ARG A 204 6.13 6.41 10.30
N TYR A 205 5.46 5.73 9.37
CA TYR A 205 5.47 6.08 7.96
C TYR A 205 4.18 6.71 7.44
N ALA A 206 3.03 6.45 8.10
CA ALA A 206 1.74 6.93 7.62
C ALA A 206 1.60 8.44 7.68
N ASP A 207 0.91 8.99 6.70
CA ASP A 207 0.29 10.31 6.77
C ASP A 207 -1.14 10.20 7.31
N ARG A 208 -1.79 9.03 7.12
CA ARG A 208 -3.12 8.71 7.61
C ARG A 208 -3.24 7.23 7.94
N ILE A 209 -3.91 6.91 9.05
CA ILE A 209 -4.19 5.54 9.49
C ILE A 209 -5.69 5.34 9.56
N VAL A 210 -6.18 4.32 8.87
CA VAL A 210 -7.57 3.88 8.88
C VAL A 210 -7.61 2.49 9.50
N GLU A 211 -8.36 2.30 10.58
CA GLU A 211 -8.48 1.00 11.23
C GLU A 211 -9.81 0.34 10.90
N LEU A 212 -9.73 -0.94 10.49
CA LEU A 212 -10.88 -1.78 10.20
C LEU A 212 -11.05 -2.86 11.27
N ALA A 213 -12.29 -3.04 11.72
CA ALA A 213 -12.70 -4.20 12.48
C ALA A 213 -14.09 -4.66 11.99
N ASP A 214 -14.25 -5.98 11.83
CA ASP A 214 -15.51 -6.63 11.45
C ASP A 214 -16.24 -5.97 10.25
N GLY A 215 -15.43 -5.56 9.26
CA GLY A 215 -15.93 -4.93 8.04
C GLY A 215 -16.30 -3.45 8.18
N HIS A 216 -16.04 -2.80 9.31
CA HIS A 216 -16.31 -1.39 9.54
C HIS A 216 -15.03 -0.58 9.78
N ILE A 217 -15.05 0.71 9.43
CA ILE A 217 -14.02 1.66 9.86
C ILE A 217 -14.31 2.05 11.30
N ILE A 218 -13.39 1.73 12.21
CA ILE A 218 -13.49 2.03 13.64
C ILE A 218 -12.64 3.25 14.06
N SER A 219 -11.63 3.59 13.27
CA SER A 219 -10.77 4.75 13.49
C SER A 219 -10.24 5.27 12.15
N ASP A 220 -10.12 6.58 12.05
CA ASP A 220 -9.56 7.27 10.88
C ASP A 220 -8.85 8.53 11.40
N VAL A 221 -7.51 8.50 11.38
CA VAL A 221 -6.67 9.56 11.94
C VAL A 221 -5.62 10.00 10.94
N THR A 222 -5.41 11.30 10.84
CA THR A 222 -4.40 11.95 9.99
C THR A 222 -3.29 12.53 10.82
N LYS A 223 -2.06 12.43 10.32
CA LYS A 223 -0.86 12.97 10.95
C LYS A 223 -0.76 14.47 10.72
N HIS A 224 -0.75 15.24 11.81
CA HIS A 224 -0.57 16.69 11.79
C HIS A 224 0.74 17.09 12.45
N GLU A 225 1.38 18.13 11.94
CA GLU A 225 2.48 18.78 12.62
C GLU A 225 1.91 19.77 13.64
N VAL A 226 2.31 19.60 14.88
CA VAL A 226 1.95 20.51 15.97
C VAL A 226 3.21 21.26 16.37
N GLU A 227 3.17 22.58 16.27
CA GLU A 227 4.25 23.41 16.79
C GLU A 227 4.32 23.29 18.31
N GLY A 228 5.50 22.92 18.81
CA GLY A 228 5.73 22.88 20.26
C GLY A 228 5.61 24.27 20.88
N LYS A 229 4.91 24.37 22.02
CA LYS A 229 4.75 25.61 22.77
C LYS A 229 6.05 25.93 23.53
N SER A 230 6.70 27.04 23.20
CA SER A 230 7.82 27.55 24.03
C SER A 230 7.28 27.98 25.39
N LEU A 231 7.78 27.39 26.46
CA LEU A 231 7.41 27.76 27.83
C LEU A 231 8.33 28.86 28.36
N ASN A 232 9.62 28.84 27.93
CA ASN A 232 10.63 29.86 28.13
C ASN A 232 11.80 29.65 27.14
N ASP A 233 12.90 30.42 27.32
CA ASP A 233 14.09 30.39 26.41
C ASP A 233 14.83 29.04 26.40
N GLY A 234 14.58 28.15 27.35
CA GLY A 234 15.27 26.86 27.51
C GLY A 234 14.38 25.64 27.56
N ILE A 235 13.08 25.83 27.72
CA ILE A 235 12.11 24.71 27.85
C ILE A 235 10.96 24.89 26.87
N ARG A 236 10.71 23.82 26.10
CA ARG A 236 9.64 23.74 25.12
C ARG A 236 8.75 22.53 25.40
N GLN A 237 7.47 22.72 25.42
CA GLN A 237 6.50 21.63 25.44
C GLN A 237 6.26 21.19 24.00
N VAL A 238 6.76 20.00 23.64
CA VAL A 238 6.68 19.46 22.28
C VAL A 238 5.35 18.77 22.05
N SER A 239 4.83 18.08 23.09
CA SER A 239 3.49 17.48 23.10
C SER A 239 2.93 17.51 24.54
N ARG A 240 1.70 17.02 24.70
CA ARG A 240 1.08 16.92 26.05
C ARG A 240 1.95 16.13 27.04
N HIS A 241 2.78 15.21 26.58
CA HIS A 241 3.57 14.30 27.39
C HIS A 241 5.08 14.44 27.20
N ILE A 242 5.56 15.44 26.44
CA ILE A 242 6.97 15.61 26.12
C ILE A 242 7.41 17.05 26.35
N LEU A 243 8.38 17.22 27.24
CA LEU A 243 9.13 18.46 27.43
C LEU A 243 10.53 18.31 26.85
N GLN A 244 10.95 19.28 26.07
CA GLN A 244 12.30 19.39 25.56
C GLN A 244 13.04 20.49 26.32
N ILE A 245 14.21 20.16 26.89
CA ILE A 245 15.10 21.13 27.54
C ILE A 245 16.31 21.31 26.63
N LYS A 246 16.64 22.56 26.35
CA LYS A 246 17.79 22.93 25.51
C LYS A 246 19.11 22.48 26.15
N GLY A 247 20.01 21.92 25.36
CA GLY A 247 21.36 21.57 25.84
C GLY A 247 22.10 22.76 26.44
N GLY A 248 22.70 22.57 27.62
CA GLY A 248 23.40 23.62 28.36
C GLY A 248 22.50 24.62 29.12
N TYR A 249 21.16 24.48 29.02
CA TYR A 249 20.25 25.32 29.81
C TYR A 249 20.33 24.99 31.30
N ARG A 250 20.40 26.01 32.15
CA ARG A 250 20.36 25.85 33.60
C ARG A 250 18.96 26.17 34.09
N LEU A 251 18.32 25.20 34.75
CA LEU A 251 16.97 25.35 35.30
C LEU A 251 16.99 26.42 36.41
N THR A 252 16.03 27.34 36.32
CA THR A 252 15.73 28.30 37.38
C THR A 252 14.78 27.69 38.41
N PRO A 253 14.61 28.29 39.61
CA PRO A 253 13.62 27.81 40.57
C PRO A 253 12.17 27.75 39.99
N ALA A 254 11.80 28.71 39.15
CA ALA A 254 10.52 28.75 38.47
C ALA A 254 10.36 27.58 37.46
N ASP A 255 11.44 27.20 36.77
CA ASP A 255 11.43 26.06 35.86
C ASP A 255 11.23 24.74 36.62
N VAL A 256 11.88 24.62 37.78
CA VAL A 256 11.76 23.45 38.64
C VAL A 256 10.31 23.31 39.14
N GLU A 257 9.68 24.39 39.54
CA GLU A 257 8.27 24.39 39.97
C GLU A 257 7.33 24.01 38.81
N MET A 258 7.58 24.55 37.62
CA MET A 258 6.83 24.23 36.40
C MET A 258 6.98 22.73 36.04
N ILE A 259 8.21 22.19 36.08
CA ILE A 259 8.47 20.77 35.81
C ILE A 259 7.79 19.88 36.87
N ASN A 260 7.82 20.26 38.14
CA ASN A 260 7.15 19.54 39.22
C ASN A 260 5.62 19.48 38.98
N ASN A 261 5.01 20.59 38.59
CA ASN A 261 3.59 20.64 38.24
C ASN A 261 3.27 19.73 37.04
N TYR A 262 4.16 19.70 36.03
CA TYR A 262 4.03 18.81 34.89
C TYR A 262 4.15 17.33 35.30
N LEU A 263 5.12 16.99 36.16
CA LEU A 263 5.32 15.63 36.70
C LEU A 263 4.14 15.17 37.56
N ALA A 264 3.53 16.07 38.33
CA ALA A 264 2.36 15.76 39.15
C ALA A 264 1.14 15.30 38.31
N THR A 265 1.11 15.66 37.02
CA THR A 265 0.06 15.25 36.09
C THR A 265 0.40 13.99 35.27
N SER A 266 1.61 13.42 35.47
CA SER A 266 2.12 12.26 34.73
C SER A 266 2.10 10.99 35.59
N PRO A 267 1.09 10.12 35.49
CA PRO A 267 0.91 8.99 36.41
C PRO A 267 1.97 7.88 36.25
N GLU A 268 2.68 7.80 35.14
CA GLU A 268 3.63 6.74 34.82
C GLU A 268 5.10 7.09 35.06
N GLY A 269 5.37 8.26 35.62
CA GLY A 269 6.73 8.74 35.86
C GLY A 269 7.39 9.31 34.60
N VAL A 270 8.69 9.66 34.68
CA VAL A 270 9.44 10.31 33.60
C VAL A 270 10.84 9.75 33.53
N ILE A 271 11.34 9.57 32.30
CA ILE A 271 12.72 9.20 32.02
C ILE A 271 13.44 10.45 31.49
N LEU A 272 14.54 10.83 32.16
CA LEU A 272 15.45 11.89 31.68
C LEU A 272 16.68 11.22 31.06
N SER A 273 17.00 11.57 29.81
CA SER A 273 18.17 11.07 29.11
C SER A 273 19.06 12.23 28.64
N GLY A 274 20.36 12.10 28.91
CA GLY A 274 21.41 12.95 28.33
C GLY A 274 22.18 12.27 27.19
N ASP A 275 21.87 11.03 26.87
CA ASP A 275 22.51 10.27 25.80
C ASP A 275 21.96 10.65 24.43
N ASN A 276 22.86 11.13 23.53
CA ASN A 276 22.45 11.56 22.19
C ASN A 276 21.81 10.48 21.33
N ARG A 277 22.19 9.21 21.51
CA ARG A 277 21.63 8.08 20.78
C ARG A 277 20.21 7.78 21.26
N VAL A 278 20.02 7.71 22.58
CA VAL A 278 18.71 7.52 23.21
C VAL A 278 17.78 8.69 22.88
N ASN A 279 18.29 9.91 22.92
CA ASN A 279 17.53 11.10 22.56
C ASN A 279 17.13 11.08 21.07
N GLY A 280 17.99 10.59 20.16
CA GLY A 280 17.69 10.41 18.75
C GLY A 280 16.58 9.37 18.52
N GLU A 281 16.65 8.24 19.23
CA GLU A 281 15.63 7.20 19.18
C GLU A 281 14.29 7.70 19.74
N LEU A 282 14.30 8.40 20.88
CA LEU A 282 13.10 8.99 21.48
C LEU A 282 12.47 10.07 20.57
N ARG A 283 13.27 10.93 19.95
CA ARG A 283 12.78 11.94 18.98
C ARG A 283 12.14 11.25 17.78
N SER A 284 12.79 10.23 17.23
CA SER A 284 12.25 9.48 16.08
C SER A 284 10.95 8.76 16.44
N ALA A 285 10.89 8.10 17.61
CA ALA A 285 9.71 7.42 18.08
C ALA A 285 8.55 8.37 18.40
N ALA A 286 8.87 9.57 18.93
CA ALA A 286 7.89 10.59 19.27
C ALA A 286 7.53 11.52 18.09
N GLY A 287 8.09 11.30 16.88
CA GLY A 287 7.85 12.13 15.70
C GLY A 287 8.30 13.59 15.86
N ILE A 288 9.33 13.86 16.69
CA ILE A 288 9.83 15.21 16.93
C ILE A 288 10.67 15.66 15.72
N THR A 289 10.29 16.76 15.08
CA THR A 289 11.01 17.34 13.94
C THR A 289 12.26 18.07 14.39
N GLU A 290 13.22 18.32 13.48
CA GLU A 290 14.44 19.10 13.75
C GLU A 290 14.13 20.52 14.21
N GLU A 291 13.03 21.11 13.76
CA GLU A 291 12.55 22.45 14.15
C GLU A 291 11.82 22.46 15.50
N GLY A 292 11.71 21.31 16.17
CA GLY A 292 11.13 21.15 17.50
C GLY A 292 9.60 21.10 17.55
N GLY A 293 8.96 20.87 16.42
CA GLY A 293 7.56 20.44 16.33
C GLY A 293 7.43 18.95 16.65
N THR A 294 6.23 18.47 16.85
CA THR A 294 5.89 17.04 16.94
C THR A 294 4.79 16.71 15.96
N THR A 295 4.77 15.47 15.52
CA THR A 295 3.65 14.97 14.74
C THR A 295 2.70 14.20 15.66
N VAL A 296 1.41 14.47 15.54
CA VAL A 296 0.34 13.77 16.26
C VAL A 296 -0.68 13.25 15.27
N PHE A 297 -1.30 12.12 15.62
CA PHE A 297 -2.45 11.63 14.87
C PHE A 297 -3.73 12.14 15.52
N GLU A 298 -4.55 12.85 14.73
CA GLU A 298 -5.85 13.38 15.14
C GLU A 298 -6.94 12.81 14.24
N ASN A 299 -8.19 12.83 14.70
CA ASN A 299 -9.32 12.39 13.89
C ASN A 299 -9.35 13.14 12.55
N THR A 300 -9.44 12.41 11.46
CA THR A 300 -9.41 12.96 10.10
C THR A 300 -10.61 13.88 9.87
N ASP A 301 -10.35 15.14 9.57
CA ASP A 301 -11.35 16.08 9.04
C ASP A 301 -11.30 16.03 7.50
N ALA A 302 -12.26 15.32 6.90
CA ALA A 302 -12.27 15.12 5.45
C ALA A 302 -12.24 16.45 4.66
N ALA A 303 -12.76 17.53 5.20
CA ALA A 303 -12.77 18.84 4.53
C ALA A 303 -11.38 19.50 4.51
N LYS A 304 -10.56 19.25 5.54
CA LYS A 304 -9.23 19.85 5.69
C LYS A 304 -8.12 18.93 5.20
N ASP A 305 -8.22 17.64 5.56
CA ASP A 305 -7.12 16.67 5.42
C ASP A 305 -7.16 15.93 4.08
N VAL A 306 -8.35 15.82 3.48
CA VAL A 306 -8.52 15.14 2.19
C VAL A 306 -8.67 16.16 1.07
N LYS A 307 -7.52 16.66 0.59
CA LYS A 307 -7.51 17.55 -0.59
C LYS A 307 -7.81 16.72 -1.84
N VAL A 308 -8.98 16.90 -2.42
CA VAL A 308 -9.42 16.24 -3.65
C VAL A 308 -9.51 17.28 -4.76
N LYS A 309 -8.87 16.98 -5.90
CA LYS A 309 -9.08 17.75 -7.12
C LYS A 309 -10.42 17.36 -7.74
N GLU A 310 -11.08 18.33 -8.37
CA GLU A 310 -12.24 18.02 -9.18
C GLU A 310 -11.79 17.32 -10.47
N TYR A 311 -12.36 16.17 -10.73
CA TYR A 311 -12.10 15.37 -11.93
C TYR A 311 -13.34 15.35 -12.81
N ASP A 312 -13.14 15.63 -14.11
CA ASP A 312 -14.18 15.40 -15.10
C ASP A 312 -14.12 13.93 -15.56
N GLY A 313 -14.97 13.10 -15.00
CA GLY A 313 -15.02 11.67 -15.32
C GLY A 313 -15.23 11.36 -16.81
N LYS A 314 -15.82 12.30 -17.59
CA LYS A 314 -15.97 12.15 -19.05
C LYS A 314 -14.64 12.27 -19.79
N LYS A 315 -13.67 13.01 -19.22
CA LYS A 315 -12.32 13.17 -19.79
C LYS A 315 -11.34 12.08 -19.33
N THR A 316 -11.71 11.31 -18.31
CA THR A 316 -10.86 10.25 -17.77
C THR A 316 -10.76 9.08 -18.76
N LYS A 317 -9.57 8.88 -19.32
CA LYS A 317 -9.30 7.81 -20.29
C LYS A 317 -8.60 6.65 -19.62
N PHE A 318 -9.09 5.45 -19.86
CA PHE A 318 -8.50 4.20 -19.41
C PHE A 318 -7.74 3.53 -20.56
N ILE A 319 -6.55 3.00 -20.26
CA ILE A 319 -5.71 2.26 -21.22
C ILE A 319 -6.11 0.78 -21.14
N ARG A 320 -6.74 0.26 -22.20
CA ARG A 320 -7.12 -1.16 -22.27
C ARG A 320 -5.89 -2.07 -22.27
N SER A 321 -5.94 -3.13 -21.46
CA SER A 321 -4.87 -4.14 -21.42
C SER A 321 -4.80 -4.93 -22.72
N ARG A 322 -3.56 -5.07 -23.25
CA ARG A 322 -3.27 -5.88 -24.44
C ARG A 322 -2.10 -6.80 -24.12
N LEU A 323 -2.37 -8.07 -23.85
CA LEU A 323 -1.30 -9.04 -23.63
C LEU A 323 -0.73 -9.47 -24.99
N PRO A 324 0.57 -9.25 -25.27
CA PRO A 324 1.19 -9.74 -26.49
C PRO A 324 1.09 -11.26 -26.59
N ILE A 325 0.72 -11.78 -27.76
CA ILE A 325 0.50 -13.23 -28.00
C ILE A 325 1.73 -14.05 -27.58
N LYS A 326 2.94 -13.54 -27.87
CA LYS A 326 4.21 -14.19 -27.47
C LYS A 326 4.28 -14.41 -25.96
N ASN A 327 3.89 -13.43 -25.16
CA ASN A 327 3.89 -13.52 -23.70
C ASN A 327 2.75 -14.40 -23.19
N ALA A 328 1.58 -14.34 -23.81
CA ALA A 328 0.46 -15.23 -23.50
C ALA A 328 0.83 -16.71 -23.69
N VAL A 329 1.48 -17.03 -24.80
CA VAL A 329 1.97 -18.39 -25.10
C VAL A 329 3.02 -18.82 -24.07
N LYS A 330 3.97 -17.94 -23.72
CA LYS A 330 5.03 -18.24 -22.75
C LYS A 330 4.47 -18.52 -21.36
N ILE A 331 3.49 -17.69 -20.88
CA ILE A 331 2.81 -17.88 -19.59
C ILE A 331 1.95 -19.17 -19.62
N GLY A 332 1.23 -19.42 -20.72
CA GLY A 332 0.43 -20.63 -20.87
C GLY A 332 1.26 -21.91 -20.89
N ALA A 333 2.39 -21.91 -21.57
CA ALA A 333 3.30 -23.06 -21.63
C ALA A 333 3.93 -23.37 -20.25
N SER A 334 4.20 -22.38 -19.41
CA SER A 334 4.70 -22.61 -18.05
C SER A 334 3.65 -23.27 -17.16
N GLY A 335 2.40 -22.84 -17.26
CA GLY A 335 1.28 -23.47 -16.54
C GLY A 335 1.08 -24.96 -16.87
N LEU A 336 1.39 -25.36 -18.10
CA LEU A 336 1.37 -26.77 -18.53
C LEU A 336 2.52 -27.59 -17.94
N LYS A 337 3.68 -26.97 -17.69
CA LYS A 337 4.86 -27.62 -17.11
C LYS A 337 4.64 -28.08 -15.65
N TYR A 338 3.82 -27.35 -14.91
CA TYR A 338 3.52 -27.65 -13.49
C TYR A 338 2.29 -28.57 -13.29
N LYS A 339 1.42 -28.69 -14.29
CA LYS A 339 0.32 -29.65 -14.29
C LYS A 339 0.74 -30.84 -15.15
N LYS A 340 1.05 -31.99 -14.54
CA LYS A 340 1.06 -33.29 -15.21
C LYS A 340 -0.40 -33.60 -15.60
N ILE A 341 -0.88 -33.02 -16.70
CA ILE A 341 -2.13 -33.43 -17.33
C ILE A 341 -1.75 -34.57 -18.28
N PRO A 342 -2.28 -35.79 -18.11
CA PRO A 342 -2.13 -36.81 -19.14
C PRO A 342 -2.81 -36.28 -20.40
N PHE A 343 -2.05 -36.04 -21.45
CA PHE A 343 -2.59 -35.78 -22.77
C PHE A 343 -3.25 -37.10 -23.26
N VAL A 344 -4.57 -37.18 -23.18
CA VAL A 344 -5.33 -38.17 -23.92
C VAL A 344 -5.48 -37.59 -25.33
N TYR A 345 -4.67 -38.06 -26.25
CA TYR A 345 -4.87 -37.87 -27.68
C TYR A 345 -6.00 -38.79 -28.11
N ASP A 346 -7.23 -38.25 -28.24
CA ASP A 346 -8.26 -38.80 -29.10
C ASP A 346 -9.36 -37.73 -29.31
N ASN A 347 -9.14 -36.86 -30.30
CA ASN A 347 -10.21 -36.40 -31.18
C ASN A 347 -9.68 -35.47 -32.29
N PRO A 348 -9.72 -35.82 -33.58
CA PRO A 348 -9.22 -34.99 -34.68
C PRO A 348 -10.18 -33.87 -35.13
N ALA A 349 -11.23 -33.53 -34.37
CA ALA A 349 -12.27 -32.59 -34.77
C ALA A 349 -12.15 -31.15 -34.19
N LEU A 350 -11.04 -30.77 -33.57
CA LEU A 350 -10.89 -29.42 -32.96
C LEU A 350 -9.72 -28.61 -33.54
N ALA A 351 -9.56 -28.63 -34.88
CA ALA A 351 -8.78 -27.62 -35.58
C ALA A 351 -9.68 -26.42 -35.90
N GLY A 352 -9.94 -25.54 -34.91
CA GLY A 352 -10.71 -24.32 -35.11
C GLY A 352 -11.34 -23.81 -33.83
N GLY A 353 -10.64 -22.98 -33.10
CA GLY A 353 -11.21 -22.18 -32.03
C GLY A 353 -10.70 -22.49 -30.64
N ILE A 354 -9.80 -21.65 -30.15
CA ILE A 354 -9.39 -21.65 -28.74
C ILE A 354 -10.57 -21.13 -27.91
N ARG A 355 -11.32 -22.05 -27.31
CA ARG A 355 -12.31 -21.72 -26.26
C ARG A 355 -11.63 -21.85 -24.91
N TYR A 356 -11.65 -20.77 -24.14
CA TYR A 356 -11.26 -20.75 -22.74
C TYR A 356 -12.13 -21.73 -21.95
N VAL A 357 -11.52 -22.79 -21.39
CA VAL A 357 -12.16 -23.67 -20.42
C VAL A 357 -11.84 -23.14 -19.03
N ARG A 358 -12.90 -22.70 -18.35
CA ARG A 358 -12.90 -22.31 -16.93
C ARG A 358 -12.64 -23.58 -16.10
N ALA A 359 -11.45 -23.71 -15.50
CA ALA A 359 -11.16 -24.84 -14.62
C ALA A 359 -11.82 -24.63 -13.26
N CYS A 360 -12.88 -25.38 -12.98
CA CYS A 360 -13.42 -25.58 -11.63
C CYS A 360 -12.40 -26.34 -10.78
N ARG A 361 -12.00 -25.78 -9.64
CA ARG A 361 -11.25 -26.50 -8.61
C ARG A 361 -12.17 -27.52 -7.94
N HIS A 362 -11.87 -28.79 -8.10
CA HIS A 362 -12.30 -29.85 -7.17
C HIS A 362 -11.13 -30.09 -6.20
N HIS A 363 -11.30 -29.73 -4.94
CA HIS A 363 -10.62 -30.37 -3.83
C HIS A 363 -11.59 -31.41 -3.26
N GLY A 364 -11.29 -32.68 -3.52
CA GLY A 364 -11.86 -33.82 -2.80
C GLY A 364 -10.95 -34.11 -1.61
N GLY A 365 -11.62 -34.40 -0.47
CA GLY A 365 -10.99 -34.59 0.81
C GLY A 365 -10.24 -35.93 1.00
N VAL A 366 -9.46 -35.99 2.04
CA VAL A 366 -9.60 -36.89 3.24
C VAL A 366 -9.03 -36.12 4.40
#